data_d26665e86b9d1e1e2894c82ef276626c
#
_entry.id   d26665e86b9d1e1e2894c82ef276626c
#
_cell.length_a   1.000
_cell.length_b   1.000
_cell.length_c   1.000
_cell.angle_alpha   90.00
_cell.angle_beta   90.00
_cell.angle_gamma   90.00
#
_symmetry.space_group_name_H-M   'P 1'
#
loop_
_entity.id
_entity.type
_entity.pdbx_description
1 polymer ?
#
loop_
_entity_poly.entity_id
_entity_poly.type
_entity_poly.pdbx_seq_one_letter_code
_entity_poly.pdbx_strand_id
1 'polypeptide(L)'
;MTKQLGEAKQAAERNRSRVEAARGYLETILAHLSSGVLALNDKGELRTYNMTASNILGVVLGHFSGHHFEKVGQEFPNLKNLTDAILQNANESKVSDWQAEMEVVTTQGQRTLLLRGTRLPYSADSGYLVVFDDITTMVQAQRDAAWGEVARRLAHEIKHPLTPIQL
;
A
#
# COMPACT_ATOMS: atom_id res chain seq x y z
N MET A 1 -37.57 34.80 -17.52
CA MET A 1 -37.44 33.89 -16.38
C MET A 1 -37.17 32.44 -16.75
N THR A 2 -37.79 31.90 -17.77
CA THR A 2 -37.58 30.52 -18.24
C THR A 2 -36.19 30.25 -18.85
N LYS A 3 -35.55 31.26 -19.46
CA LYS A 3 -34.20 31.14 -20.01
C LYS A 3 -33.11 30.99 -18.93
N GLN A 4 -33.20 31.69 -17.81
CA GLN A 4 -32.22 31.63 -16.72
C GLN A 4 -32.27 30.29 -15.97
N LEU A 5 -33.43 29.72 -15.77
CA LEU A 5 -33.63 28.40 -15.18
C LEU A 5 -33.05 27.29 -16.05
N GLY A 6 -33.18 27.39 -17.38
CA GLY A 6 -32.59 26.43 -18.32
C GLY A 6 -31.07 26.47 -18.36
N GLU A 7 -30.51 27.68 -18.30
CA GLU A 7 -29.06 27.85 -18.29
C GLU A 7 -28.43 27.35 -16.98
N ALA A 8 -29.04 27.62 -15.84
CA ALA A 8 -28.59 27.13 -14.53
C ALA A 8 -28.69 25.60 -14.44
N LYS A 9 -29.72 25.00 -15.01
CA LYS A 9 -29.89 23.55 -15.07
C LYS A 9 -28.86 22.89 -15.96
N GLN A 10 -28.55 23.47 -17.12
CA GLN A 10 -27.50 22.99 -18.01
C GLN A 10 -26.12 23.11 -17.38
N ALA A 11 -25.82 24.20 -16.66
CA ALA A 11 -24.55 24.38 -15.93
C ALA A 11 -24.39 23.34 -14.81
N ALA A 12 -25.46 23.03 -14.07
CA ALA A 12 -25.45 21.99 -13.02
C ALA A 12 -25.23 20.60 -13.62
N GLU A 13 -25.86 20.29 -14.75
CA GLU A 13 -25.65 19.03 -15.46
C GLU A 13 -24.23 18.88 -16.01
N ARG A 14 -23.63 19.96 -16.55
CA ARG A 14 -22.21 19.95 -16.99
C ARG A 14 -21.26 19.74 -15.81
N ASN A 15 -21.48 20.36 -14.68
CA ASN A 15 -20.67 20.17 -13.48
C ASN A 15 -20.78 18.75 -12.96
N ARG A 16 -21.97 18.17 -12.90
CA ARG A 16 -22.19 16.78 -12.51
C ARG A 16 -21.46 15.83 -13.43
N SER A 17 -21.53 16.03 -14.75
CA SER A 17 -20.85 15.22 -15.75
C SER A 17 -19.33 15.31 -15.62
N ARG A 18 -18.76 16.48 -15.32
CA ARG A 18 -17.32 16.66 -15.06
C ARG A 18 -16.87 15.93 -13.80
N VAL A 19 -17.64 16.01 -12.71
CA VAL A 19 -17.33 15.33 -11.46
C VAL A 19 -17.37 13.81 -11.65
N GLU A 20 -18.38 13.29 -12.36
CA GLU A 20 -18.49 11.87 -12.67
C GLU A 20 -17.35 11.38 -13.56
N ALA A 21 -16.96 12.16 -14.59
CA ALA A 21 -15.85 11.84 -15.46
C ALA A 21 -14.51 11.84 -14.70
N ALA A 22 -14.28 12.82 -13.82
CA ALA A 22 -13.09 12.88 -12.97
C ALA A 22 -13.04 11.71 -11.99
N ARG A 23 -14.16 11.34 -11.39
CA ARG A 23 -14.28 10.21 -10.50
C ARG A 23 -13.98 8.90 -11.21
N GLY A 24 -14.55 8.67 -12.40
CA GLY A 24 -14.29 7.49 -13.20
C GLY A 24 -12.84 7.40 -13.66
N TYR A 25 -12.22 8.53 -13.99
CA TYR A 25 -10.79 8.60 -14.35
C TYR A 25 -9.90 8.23 -13.16
N LEU A 26 -10.17 8.76 -11.96
CA LEU A 26 -9.46 8.40 -10.74
C LEU A 26 -9.62 6.93 -10.39
N GLU A 27 -10.82 6.38 -10.47
CA GLU A 27 -11.09 4.96 -10.22
C GLU A 27 -10.30 4.08 -11.19
N THR A 28 -10.22 4.46 -12.47
CA THR A 28 -9.46 3.74 -13.48
C THR A 28 -7.95 3.78 -13.18
N ILE A 29 -7.42 4.95 -12.84
CA ILE A 29 -6.00 5.09 -12.44
C ILE A 29 -5.69 4.21 -11.24
N LEU A 30 -6.50 4.27 -10.18
CA LEU A 30 -6.31 3.48 -8.97
C LEU A 30 -6.36 1.97 -9.25
N ALA A 31 -7.23 1.53 -10.16
CA ALA A 31 -7.35 0.14 -10.55
C ALA A 31 -6.12 -0.38 -11.32
N HIS A 32 -5.42 0.49 -12.04
CA HIS A 32 -4.26 0.13 -12.84
C HIS A 32 -2.91 0.42 -12.17
N LEU A 33 -2.90 0.97 -10.96
CA LEU A 33 -1.67 1.13 -10.20
C LEU A 33 -1.12 -0.23 -9.77
N SER A 34 0.18 -0.38 -9.86
CA SER A 34 0.89 -1.57 -9.36
C SER A 34 1.01 -1.57 -7.84
N SER A 35 0.79 -0.44 -7.20
CA SER A 35 0.82 -0.29 -5.76
C SER A 35 -0.57 -0.44 -5.15
N GLY A 36 -0.65 -1.04 -3.97
CA GLY A 36 -1.86 -1.07 -3.17
C GLY A 36 -2.10 0.30 -2.54
N VAL A 37 -3.33 0.77 -2.58
CA VAL A 37 -3.73 2.06 -2.00
C VAL A 37 -4.88 1.85 -1.03
N LEU A 38 -4.74 2.42 0.17
CA LEU A 38 -5.75 2.45 1.21
C LEU A 38 -5.93 3.88 1.70
N ALA A 39 -7.16 4.31 1.89
CA ALA A 39 -7.45 5.58 2.54
C ALA A 39 -8.34 5.33 3.75
N LEU A 40 -7.89 5.83 4.89
CA LEU A 40 -8.63 5.78 6.15
C LEU A 40 -9.09 7.19 6.52
N ASN A 41 -10.22 7.29 7.22
CA ASN A 41 -10.63 8.56 7.81
C ASN A 41 -9.93 8.79 9.17
N ASP A 42 -10.24 9.91 9.82
CA ASP A 42 -9.69 10.27 11.14
C ASP A 42 -10.06 9.27 12.26
N LYS A 43 -11.14 8.49 12.04
CA LYS A 43 -11.57 7.45 12.98
C LYS A 43 -10.92 6.09 12.71
N GLY A 44 -10.08 5.97 11.70
CA GLY A 44 -9.45 4.71 11.32
C GLY A 44 -10.34 3.78 10.49
N GLU A 45 -11.44 4.30 9.94
CA GLU A 45 -12.33 3.53 9.08
C GLU A 45 -11.84 3.53 7.63
N LEU A 46 -11.94 2.38 6.96
CA LEU A 46 -11.56 2.23 5.56
C LEU A 46 -12.56 2.97 4.66
N ARG A 47 -12.07 3.94 3.90
CA ARG A 47 -12.88 4.73 2.96
C ARG A 47 -12.65 4.37 1.51
N THR A 48 -11.41 4.19 1.14
CA THR A 48 -11.02 3.91 -0.25
C THR A 48 -9.95 2.83 -0.27
N TYR A 49 -9.99 2.01 -1.27
CA TYR A 49 -8.98 1.00 -1.57
C TYR A 49 -8.96 0.74 -3.07
N ASN A 50 -7.86 0.22 -3.59
CA ASN A 50 -7.84 -0.26 -4.97
C ASN A 50 -7.79 -1.80 -5.00
N MET A 51 -8.05 -2.37 -6.16
CA MET A 51 -8.04 -3.83 -6.35
C MET A 51 -6.64 -4.41 -6.10
N THR A 52 -5.59 -3.67 -6.42
CA THR A 52 -4.21 -4.08 -6.17
C THR A 52 -3.97 -4.30 -4.67
N ALA A 53 -4.51 -3.44 -3.81
CA ALA A 53 -4.44 -3.61 -2.36
C ALA A 53 -5.08 -4.93 -1.90
N SER A 54 -6.28 -5.23 -2.39
CA SER A 54 -6.96 -6.49 -2.11
C SER A 54 -6.15 -7.68 -2.60
N ASN A 55 -5.57 -7.61 -3.80
CA ASN A 55 -4.78 -8.69 -4.39
C ASN A 55 -3.48 -8.94 -3.62
N ILE A 56 -2.77 -7.89 -3.24
CA ILE A 56 -1.51 -8.01 -2.46
C ILE A 56 -1.78 -8.64 -1.10
N LEU A 57 -2.81 -8.17 -0.39
CA LEU A 57 -3.16 -8.68 0.94
C LEU A 57 -3.88 -10.03 0.89
N GLY A 58 -4.45 -10.38 -0.25
CA GLY A 58 -5.23 -11.61 -0.40
C GLY A 58 -6.57 -11.56 0.34
N VAL A 59 -7.13 -10.38 0.52
CA VAL A 59 -8.37 -10.12 1.27
C VAL A 59 -9.32 -9.29 0.44
N VAL A 60 -10.61 -9.58 0.51
CA VAL A 60 -11.65 -8.78 -0.13
C VAL A 60 -11.90 -7.54 0.74
N LEU A 61 -11.17 -6.44 0.48
CA LEU A 61 -11.24 -5.23 1.27
C LEU A 61 -12.63 -4.56 1.22
N GLY A 62 -13.41 -4.83 0.19
CA GLY A 62 -14.78 -4.31 0.08
C GLY A 62 -15.68 -4.70 1.24
N HIS A 63 -15.45 -5.83 1.90
CA HIS A 63 -16.20 -6.25 3.08
C HIS A 63 -15.92 -5.36 4.31
N PHE A 64 -14.80 -4.63 4.30
CA PHE A 64 -14.38 -3.77 5.41
C PHE A 64 -14.61 -2.28 5.11
N SER A 65 -15.17 -1.96 3.96
CA SER A 65 -15.48 -0.58 3.59
C SER A 65 -16.46 0.05 4.60
N GLY A 66 -16.09 1.21 5.12
CA GLY A 66 -16.84 1.90 6.16
C GLY A 66 -16.65 1.37 7.58
N HIS A 67 -15.89 0.30 7.75
CA HIS A 67 -15.56 -0.28 9.05
C HIS A 67 -14.16 0.13 9.51
N HIS A 68 -13.94 0.06 10.83
CA HIS A 68 -12.62 0.31 11.41
C HIS A 68 -11.61 -0.72 10.87
N PHE A 69 -10.46 -0.24 10.45
CA PHE A 69 -9.45 -1.08 9.79
C PHE A 69 -8.90 -2.19 10.68
N GLU A 70 -8.99 -2.03 12.01
CA GLU A 70 -8.65 -3.06 13.00
C GLU A 70 -9.38 -4.39 12.75
N LYS A 71 -10.59 -4.33 12.20
CA LYS A 71 -11.38 -5.54 11.90
C LYS A 71 -10.68 -6.47 10.91
N VAL A 72 -9.88 -5.93 10.00
CA VAL A 72 -9.09 -6.73 9.07
C VAL A 72 -8.09 -7.61 9.84
N GLY A 73 -7.38 -7.04 10.81
CA GLY A 73 -6.45 -7.78 11.65
C GLY A 73 -7.12 -8.75 12.62
N GLN A 74 -8.35 -8.46 13.04
CA GLN A 74 -9.13 -9.38 13.89
C GLN A 74 -9.62 -10.60 13.11
N GLU A 75 -10.11 -10.41 11.89
CA GLU A 75 -10.58 -11.48 11.04
C GLU A 75 -9.44 -12.27 10.41
N PHE A 76 -8.34 -11.59 10.06
CA PHE A 76 -7.13 -12.18 9.49
C PHE A 76 -5.92 -11.96 10.41
N PRO A 77 -5.67 -12.85 11.38
CA PRO A 77 -4.59 -12.67 12.35
C PRO A 77 -3.20 -12.53 11.72
N ASN A 78 -2.99 -13.09 10.54
CA ASN A 78 -1.75 -12.94 9.77
C ASN A 78 -1.50 -11.51 9.31
N LEU A 79 -2.54 -10.67 9.23
CA LEU A 79 -2.45 -9.25 8.88
C LEU A 79 -2.48 -8.31 10.08
N LYS A 80 -2.55 -8.84 11.29
CA LYS A 80 -2.67 -8.03 12.51
C LYS A 80 -1.52 -7.05 12.67
N ASN A 81 -0.29 -7.50 12.48
CA ASN A 81 0.89 -6.64 12.59
C ASN A 81 0.85 -5.49 11.58
N LEU A 82 0.37 -5.77 10.37
CA LEU A 82 0.20 -4.76 9.33
C LEU A 82 -0.86 -3.72 9.72
N THR A 83 -2.03 -4.18 10.18
CA THR A 83 -3.11 -3.29 10.59
C THR A 83 -2.71 -2.44 11.79
N ASP A 84 -2.04 -3.03 12.77
CA ASP A 84 -1.56 -2.33 13.96
C ASP A 84 -0.52 -1.27 13.59
N ALA A 85 0.42 -1.57 12.68
CA ALA A 85 1.42 -0.62 12.23
C ALA A 85 0.80 0.57 11.49
N ILE A 86 -0.17 0.31 10.61
CA ILE A 86 -0.87 1.37 9.88
C ILE A 86 -1.66 2.27 10.84
N LEU A 87 -2.40 1.68 11.77
CA LEU A 87 -3.22 2.44 12.72
C LEU A 87 -2.36 3.20 13.73
N GLN A 88 -1.27 2.63 14.18
CA GLN A 88 -0.34 3.30 15.10
C GLN A 88 0.28 4.52 14.45
N ASN A 89 0.78 4.40 13.23
CA ASN A 89 1.35 5.53 12.49
C ASN A 89 0.30 6.58 12.13
N ALA A 90 -0.94 6.16 11.86
CA ALA A 90 -2.06 7.06 11.63
C ALA A 90 -2.41 7.90 12.86
N ASN A 91 -2.29 7.33 14.06
CA ASN A 91 -2.61 8.01 15.32
C ASN A 91 -1.48 8.90 15.83
N GLU A 92 -0.23 8.62 15.48
CA GLU A 92 0.91 9.46 15.82
C GLU A 92 0.91 10.75 15.00
N SER A 93 0.16 11.74 15.48
CA SER A 93 -0.17 12.97 14.77
C SER A 93 0.99 13.91 14.46
N LYS A 94 2.21 13.59 14.86
CA LYS A 94 3.38 14.48 14.74
C LYS A 94 4.20 14.26 13.46
N VAL A 95 4.01 13.14 12.76
CA VAL A 95 4.75 12.82 11.54
C VAL A 95 3.78 12.85 10.37
N SER A 96 3.99 13.80 9.45
CA SER A 96 3.14 13.93 8.25
C SER A 96 3.31 12.75 7.28
N ASP A 97 4.54 12.25 7.15
CA ASP A 97 4.88 11.15 6.25
C ASP A 97 5.71 10.11 7.00
N TRP A 98 5.43 8.84 6.71
CA TRP A 98 6.19 7.73 7.28
C TRP A 98 6.40 6.64 6.23
N GLN A 99 7.44 5.84 6.43
CA GLN A 99 7.78 4.71 5.59
C GLN A 99 8.21 3.54 6.47
N ALA A 100 7.76 2.34 6.13
CA ALA A 100 8.13 1.12 6.84
C ALA A 100 8.21 -0.05 5.87
N GLU A 101 9.12 -0.97 6.15
CA GLU A 101 9.22 -2.25 5.46
C GLU A 101 8.76 -3.34 6.41
N MET A 102 7.85 -4.21 5.96
CA MET A 102 7.26 -5.27 6.78
C MET A 102 7.17 -6.58 6.04
N GLU A 103 7.42 -7.66 6.76
CA GLU A 103 7.10 -9.00 6.29
C GLU A 103 5.67 -9.36 6.71
N VAL A 104 4.88 -9.82 5.77
CA VAL A 104 3.48 -10.18 5.97
C VAL A 104 3.23 -11.55 5.36
N VAL A 105 2.52 -12.39 6.09
CA VAL A 105 2.07 -13.70 5.56
C VAL A 105 0.70 -13.51 4.92
N THR A 106 0.63 -13.75 3.63
CA THR A 106 -0.62 -13.68 2.85
C THR A 106 -1.04 -15.07 2.37
N THR A 107 -2.19 -15.16 1.72
CA THR A 107 -2.64 -16.40 1.08
C THR A 107 -1.67 -16.91 0.01
N GLN A 108 -0.84 -16.04 -0.54
CA GLN A 108 0.18 -16.36 -1.54
C GLN A 108 1.56 -16.66 -0.94
N GLY A 109 1.66 -16.73 0.39
CA GLY A 109 2.89 -16.95 1.12
C GLY A 109 3.44 -15.70 1.79
N GLN A 110 4.69 -15.77 2.23
CA GLN A 110 5.37 -14.65 2.87
C GLN A 110 5.74 -13.59 1.84
N ARG A 111 5.38 -12.35 2.13
CA ARG A 111 5.62 -11.19 1.26
C ARG A 111 6.30 -10.09 2.05
N THR A 112 7.19 -9.36 1.39
CA THR A 112 7.79 -8.15 1.93
C THR A 112 7.09 -6.95 1.31
N LEU A 113 6.50 -6.11 2.16
CA LEU A 113 5.78 -4.92 1.73
C LEU A 113 6.52 -3.67 2.16
N LEU A 114 6.62 -2.71 1.24
CA LEU A 114 7.09 -1.36 1.53
C LEU A 114 5.86 -0.46 1.68
N LEU A 115 5.65 0.05 2.87
CA LEU A 115 4.52 0.92 3.20
C LEU A 115 4.96 2.37 3.26
N ARG A 116 4.12 3.24 2.73
CA ARG A 116 4.26 4.69 2.84
C ARG A 116 2.92 5.27 3.25
N GLY A 117 2.93 6.07 4.29
CA GLY A 117 1.72 6.74 4.76
C GLY A 117 1.87 8.24 4.74
N THR A 118 0.81 8.94 4.42
CA THR A 118 0.75 10.40 4.45
C THR A 118 -0.61 10.86 4.94
N ARG A 119 -0.61 11.99 5.63
CA ARG A 119 -1.86 12.61 6.08
C ARG A 119 -2.43 13.48 4.95
N LEU A 120 -3.74 13.38 4.74
CA LEU A 120 -4.46 14.18 3.76
C LEU A 120 -5.00 15.44 4.43
N PRO A 121 -4.38 16.63 4.22
CA PRO A 121 -4.73 17.84 4.97
C PRO A 121 -6.00 18.54 4.49
N TYR A 122 -6.54 18.17 3.33
CA TYR A 122 -7.60 18.93 2.65
C TYR A 122 -8.94 18.21 2.54
N SER A 123 -9.14 17.07 3.18
CA SER A 123 -10.46 16.45 3.20
C SER A 123 -11.22 16.90 4.45
N ALA A 124 -12.52 17.08 4.32
CA ALA A 124 -13.43 17.40 5.44
C ALA A 124 -13.34 16.33 6.55
N ASP A 125 -12.97 15.11 6.18
CA ASP A 125 -12.55 14.03 7.06
C ASP A 125 -11.03 13.95 6.98
N SER A 126 -10.32 14.54 7.93
CA SER A 126 -8.86 14.48 7.98
C SER A 126 -8.41 13.03 7.87
N GLY A 127 -8.01 12.63 6.66
CA GLY A 127 -7.81 11.24 6.29
C GLY A 127 -6.34 10.86 6.23
N TYR A 128 -6.12 9.58 6.14
CA TYR A 128 -4.82 8.96 6.04
C TYR A 128 -4.71 8.15 4.77
N LEU A 129 -3.70 8.41 3.97
CA LEU A 129 -3.41 7.64 2.76
C LEU A 129 -2.24 6.70 3.02
N VAL A 130 -2.42 5.43 2.73
CA VAL A 130 -1.35 4.43 2.80
C VAL A 130 -1.19 3.81 1.42
N VAL A 131 0.04 3.83 0.93
CA VAL A 131 0.44 3.17 -0.31
C VAL A 131 1.43 2.09 0.04
N PHE A 132 1.26 0.90 -0.51
CA PHE A 132 2.19 -0.19 -0.28
C PHE A 132 2.51 -0.95 -1.56
N ASP A 133 3.78 -1.35 -1.66
CA ASP A 133 4.32 -2.10 -2.77
C ASP A 133 4.78 -3.47 -2.29
N ASP A 134 4.52 -4.51 -3.07
CA ASP A 134 5.08 -5.83 -2.85
C ASP A 134 6.49 -5.88 -3.46
N ILE A 135 7.49 -5.82 -2.60
CA ILE A 135 8.91 -5.82 -2.99
C ILE A 135 9.57 -7.18 -2.80
N THR A 136 8.80 -8.23 -2.63
CA THR A 136 9.31 -9.59 -2.33
C THR A 136 10.33 -10.06 -3.34
N THR A 137 10.03 -9.94 -4.63
CA THR A 137 10.94 -10.36 -5.71
C THR A 137 12.24 -9.56 -5.71
N MET A 138 12.15 -8.25 -5.47
CA MET A 138 13.32 -7.37 -5.40
C MET A 138 14.21 -7.73 -4.22
N VAL A 139 13.64 -7.95 -3.04
CA VAL A 139 14.38 -8.34 -1.83
C VAL A 139 15.03 -9.71 -2.01
N GLN A 140 14.34 -10.68 -2.60
CA GLN A 140 14.90 -12.00 -2.89
C GLN A 140 16.07 -11.91 -3.87
N ALA A 141 15.94 -11.12 -4.93
CA ALA A 141 17.02 -10.92 -5.89
C ALA A 141 18.27 -10.28 -5.25
N GLN A 142 18.07 -9.32 -4.34
CA GLN A 142 19.16 -8.73 -3.57
C GLN A 142 19.84 -9.73 -2.64
N ARG A 143 19.07 -10.57 -1.97
CA ARG A 143 19.59 -11.65 -1.10
C ARG A 143 20.39 -12.66 -1.92
N ASP A 144 19.86 -13.10 -3.04
CA ASP A 144 20.53 -14.08 -3.92
C ASP A 144 21.85 -13.51 -4.47
N ALA A 145 21.87 -12.25 -4.86
CA ALA A 145 23.08 -11.57 -5.30
C ALA A 145 24.12 -11.47 -4.17
N ALA A 146 23.70 -11.13 -2.96
CA ALA A 146 24.56 -11.05 -1.78
C ALA A 146 25.12 -12.42 -1.40
N TRP A 147 24.31 -13.47 -1.42
CA TRP A 147 24.76 -14.84 -1.16
C TRP A 147 25.72 -15.34 -2.23
N GLY A 148 25.47 -15.03 -3.50
CA GLY A 148 26.38 -15.36 -4.60
C GLY A 148 27.77 -14.75 -4.42
N GLU A 149 27.84 -13.51 -3.95
CA GLU A 149 29.09 -12.81 -3.64
C GLU A 149 29.79 -13.42 -2.42
N VAL A 150 29.06 -13.71 -1.35
CA VAL A 150 29.58 -14.38 -0.16
C VAL A 150 30.14 -15.76 -0.52
N ALA A 151 29.42 -16.56 -1.28
CA ALA A 151 29.85 -17.88 -1.73
C ALA A 151 31.15 -17.80 -2.56
N ARG A 152 31.24 -16.81 -3.43
CA ARG A 152 32.45 -16.57 -4.25
C ARG A 152 33.64 -16.20 -3.40
N ARG A 153 33.43 -15.34 -2.41
CA ARG A 153 34.47 -14.90 -1.46
C ARG A 153 34.93 -16.04 -0.57
N LEU A 154 34.03 -16.87 -0.06
CA LEU A 154 34.34 -18.06 0.72
C LEU A 154 35.15 -19.09 -0.10
N ALA A 155 34.75 -19.36 -1.32
CA ALA A 155 35.45 -20.26 -2.22
C ALA A 155 36.88 -19.76 -2.49
N HIS A 156 37.06 -18.45 -2.65
CA HIS A 156 38.36 -17.82 -2.85
C HIS A 156 39.25 -17.94 -1.62
N GLU A 157 38.71 -17.69 -0.42
CA GLU A 157 39.44 -17.82 0.85
C GLU A 157 39.80 -19.26 1.16
N ILE A 158 38.99 -20.24 0.78
CA ILE A 158 39.31 -21.66 0.95
C ILE A 158 40.43 -22.08 0.00
N LYS A 159 40.46 -21.56 -1.23
CA LYS A 159 41.54 -21.86 -2.21
C LYS A 159 42.90 -21.31 -1.78
N HIS A 160 42.94 -20.12 -1.23
CA HIS A 160 44.19 -19.45 -0.86
C HIS A 160 44.97 -20.14 0.26
N PRO A 161 44.37 -20.56 1.39
CA PRO A 161 45.09 -21.25 2.45
C PRO A 161 45.56 -22.65 2.06
N LEU A 162 44.93 -23.30 1.10
CA LEU A 162 45.32 -24.64 0.65
C LEU A 162 46.53 -24.63 -0.33
N THR A 163 46.79 -23.52 -0.98
CA THR A 163 47.87 -23.38 -1.94
C THR A 163 49.28 -23.46 -1.29
N PRO A 164 49.58 -22.89 -0.10
CA PRO A 164 50.85 -23.03 0.56
C PRO A 164 51.13 -24.41 1.16
N ILE A 165 50.13 -25.24 1.36
CA ILE A 165 50.27 -26.55 1.98
C ILE A 165 50.68 -27.64 0.98
N GLN A 166 50.66 -27.35 -0.29
CA GLN A 166 51.04 -28.27 -1.36
C GLN A 166 52.57 -28.32 -1.65
N LEU A 167 53.34 -27.78 -0.77
CA LEU A 167 54.78 -27.94 -0.84
C LEU A 167 55.16 -29.35 -0.42
#